data_e5c68e4f0748b7b26f5bf98556b419d3
#
_entry.id   e5c68e4f0748b7b26f5bf98556b419d3
#
_cell.length_a   1.000
_cell.length_b   1.000
_cell.length_c   1.000
_cell.angle_alpha   90.00
_cell.angle_beta   90.00
_cell.angle_gamma   90.00
#
_symmetry.space_group_name_H-M   'P 1'
#
loop_
_entity.id
_entity.type
_entity.pdbx_description
1 polymer ?
#
loop_
_entity_poly.entity_id
_entity_poly.type
_entity_poly.pdbx_seq_one_letter_code
_entity_poly.pdbx_strand_id
1 'polypeptide(L)'
;MREKGDFLTSMHRKGLISEEAGLDDVLQINVENMLDRRLQSQVYYKGFAPSMRAARNIIVHGHIVLGNQRMNVPGYHVLRHEEAEIAYHPTSKFNNPDHSMRQEKERRRQTVGGDAEEDSEPIPDTREWTEKDVDQIKQDAADADAAAAADEEGGDE
;
A
#
# COMPACT_ATOMS: atom_id res chain seq x y z
N MET A 1 30.97 8.37 -19.02
CA MET A 1 30.48 6.97 -18.97
C MET A 1 30.41 6.41 -17.55
N ARG A 2 31.18 6.88 -16.58
CA ARG A 2 31.12 6.44 -15.17
C ARG A 2 29.76 6.71 -14.52
N GLU A 3 29.20 7.89 -14.70
CA GLU A 3 27.91 8.30 -14.08
C GLU A 3 26.74 7.37 -14.43
N LYS A 4 26.67 6.85 -15.66
CA LYS A 4 25.66 5.87 -16.07
C LYS A 4 25.77 4.58 -15.24
N GLY A 5 26.98 4.05 -15.08
CA GLY A 5 27.21 2.84 -14.32
C GLY A 5 26.87 3.02 -12.85
N ASP A 6 27.32 4.12 -12.26
CA ASP A 6 27.06 4.44 -10.84
C ASP A 6 25.55 4.61 -10.57
N PHE A 7 24.82 5.22 -11.51
CA PHE A 7 23.39 5.39 -11.44
C PHE A 7 22.65 4.04 -11.49
N LEU A 8 22.96 3.19 -12.49
CA LEU A 8 22.33 1.85 -12.60
C LEU A 8 22.64 0.98 -11.39
N THR A 9 23.89 1.00 -10.90
CA THR A 9 24.29 0.29 -9.68
C THR A 9 23.48 0.77 -8.45
N SER A 10 23.26 2.08 -8.35
CA SER A 10 22.44 2.65 -7.26
C SER A 10 20.99 2.19 -7.33
N MET A 11 20.38 2.14 -8.53
CA MET A 11 19.03 1.66 -8.75
C MET A 11 18.90 0.16 -8.49
N HIS A 12 19.87 -0.64 -8.92
CA HIS A 12 19.94 -2.06 -8.61
C HIS A 12 20.05 -2.31 -7.09
N ARG A 13 20.90 -1.57 -6.39
CA ARG A 13 21.02 -1.67 -4.94
C ARG A 13 19.70 -1.37 -4.22
N LYS A 14 18.91 -0.41 -4.73
CA LYS A 14 17.56 -0.11 -4.23
C LYS A 14 16.52 -1.17 -4.60
N GLY A 15 16.89 -2.14 -5.44
CA GLY A 15 16.00 -3.21 -5.88
C GLY A 15 14.91 -2.78 -6.86
N LEU A 16 15.12 -1.67 -7.58
CA LEU A 16 14.17 -1.15 -8.56
C LEU A 16 14.36 -1.74 -9.94
N ILE A 17 15.60 -2.15 -10.28
CA ILE A 17 15.96 -2.77 -11.56
C ILE A 17 16.76 -4.05 -11.33
N SER A 18 16.85 -4.90 -12.35
CA SER A 18 17.74 -6.07 -12.36
C SER A 18 19.20 -5.63 -12.60
N GLU A 19 20.14 -6.56 -12.40
CA GLU A 19 21.57 -6.29 -12.59
C GLU A 19 21.94 -6.04 -14.06
N GLU A 20 21.22 -6.69 -14.97
CA GLU A 20 21.42 -6.61 -16.42
C GLU A 20 20.63 -5.47 -17.10
N ALA A 21 19.87 -4.69 -16.31
CA ALA A 21 18.97 -3.66 -16.82
C ALA A 21 19.72 -2.47 -17.43
N GLY A 22 19.14 -1.94 -18.51
CA GLY A 22 19.61 -0.76 -19.20
C GLY A 22 18.98 0.56 -18.70
N LEU A 23 19.33 1.66 -19.36
CA LEU A 23 18.68 2.96 -19.07
C LEU A 23 17.21 2.99 -19.47
N ASP A 24 16.83 2.23 -20.47
CA ASP A 24 15.45 2.18 -20.96
C ASP A 24 14.54 1.55 -19.91
N ASP A 25 15.03 0.58 -19.14
CA ASP A 25 14.29 -0.05 -18.06
C ASP A 25 14.06 0.91 -16.88
N VAL A 26 14.95 1.88 -16.68
CA VAL A 26 14.77 2.92 -15.66
C VAL A 26 13.57 3.82 -16.00
N LEU A 27 13.31 4.07 -17.28
CA LEU A 27 12.17 4.88 -17.72
C LEU A 27 10.82 4.16 -17.52
N GLN A 28 10.84 2.85 -17.34
CA GLN A 28 9.64 2.05 -17.09
C GLN A 28 9.28 1.96 -15.59
N ILE A 29 10.12 2.51 -14.71
CA ILE A 29 9.85 2.49 -13.26
C ILE A 29 8.64 3.36 -12.93
N ASN A 30 7.61 2.75 -12.39
CA ASN A 30 6.41 3.41 -11.91
C ASN A 30 6.53 3.80 -10.43
N VAL A 31 5.63 4.69 -9.99
CA VAL A 31 5.52 5.07 -8.58
C VAL A 31 5.23 3.86 -7.68
N GLU A 32 4.47 2.90 -8.17
CA GLU A 32 4.15 1.66 -7.47
C GLU A 32 5.41 0.88 -7.11
N ASN A 33 6.34 0.71 -8.05
CA ASN A 33 7.62 0.03 -7.81
C ASN A 33 8.42 0.70 -6.68
N MET A 34 8.34 2.04 -6.60
CA MET A 34 8.97 2.81 -5.52
C MET A 34 8.28 2.60 -4.17
N LEU A 35 6.94 2.51 -4.17
CA LEU A 35 6.14 2.27 -2.96
C LEU A 35 6.32 0.84 -2.45
N ASP A 36 6.46 -0.12 -3.33
CA ASP A 36 6.68 -1.54 -2.99
C ASP A 36 8.01 -1.76 -2.27
N ARG A 37 9.01 -0.93 -2.54
CA ARG A 37 10.32 -0.98 -1.85
C ARG A 37 10.31 -0.38 -0.45
N ARG A 38 9.19 0.20 0.01
CA ARG A 38 9.07 0.71 1.38
C ARG A 38 8.97 -0.43 2.39
N LEU A 39 9.56 -0.23 3.55
CA LEU A 39 9.55 -1.24 4.62
C LEU A 39 8.12 -1.70 4.98
N GLN A 40 7.15 -0.79 5.00
CA GLN A 40 5.77 -1.12 5.27
C GLN A 40 5.20 -2.12 4.24
N SER A 41 5.45 -1.90 2.95
CA SER A 41 5.02 -2.78 1.86
C SER A 41 5.73 -4.13 1.95
N GLN A 42 7.04 -4.12 2.17
CA GLN A 42 7.84 -5.34 2.31
C GLN A 42 7.42 -6.21 3.51
N VAL A 43 7.13 -5.61 4.65
CA VAL A 43 6.62 -6.30 5.84
C VAL A 43 5.26 -6.95 5.57
N TYR A 44 4.39 -6.28 4.82
CA TYR A 44 3.11 -6.85 4.42
C TYR A 44 3.27 -7.99 3.42
N TYR A 45 4.02 -7.81 2.32
CA TYR A 45 4.22 -8.85 1.29
C TYR A 45 4.91 -10.10 1.82
N LYS A 46 5.90 -9.93 2.68
CA LYS A 46 6.53 -11.06 3.39
C LYS A 46 5.60 -11.69 4.43
N GLY A 47 4.47 -11.05 4.68
CA GLY A 47 3.42 -11.54 5.54
C GLY A 47 3.76 -11.50 7.03
N PHE A 48 4.57 -10.56 7.47
CA PHE A 48 4.73 -10.28 8.88
C PHE A 48 3.47 -9.63 9.49
N ALA A 49 2.59 -9.06 8.67
CA ALA A 49 1.36 -8.44 9.12
C ALA A 49 0.16 -8.85 8.25
N PRO A 50 -1.06 -8.94 8.81
CA PRO A 50 -2.27 -9.33 8.07
C PRO A 50 -2.81 -8.20 7.17
N SER A 51 -2.40 -6.94 7.39
CA SER A 51 -2.82 -5.79 6.60
C SER A 51 -1.74 -4.71 6.57
N MET A 52 -1.82 -3.80 5.59
CA MET A 52 -0.91 -2.65 5.48
C MET A 52 -0.94 -1.73 6.70
N ARG A 53 -2.12 -1.55 7.31
CA ARG A 53 -2.28 -0.77 8.55
C ARG A 53 -1.63 -1.46 9.74
N ALA A 54 -1.78 -2.78 9.86
CA ALA A 54 -1.10 -3.57 10.90
C ALA A 54 0.42 -3.55 10.70
N ALA A 55 0.92 -3.64 9.46
CA ALA A 55 2.33 -3.51 9.16
C ALA A 55 2.90 -2.17 9.67
N ARG A 56 2.20 -1.07 9.41
CA ARG A 56 2.58 0.25 9.93
C ARG A 56 2.68 0.27 11.45
N ASN A 57 1.69 -0.25 12.14
CA ASN A 57 1.68 -0.28 13.61
C ASN A 57 2.85 -1.10 14.17
N ILE A 58 3.09 -2.28 13.63
CA ILE A 58 4.19 -3.15 14.04
C ILE A 58 5.54 -2.46 13.87
N ILE A 59 5.75 -1.73 12.77
CA ILE A 59 6.99 -0.99 12.52
C ILE A 59 7.12 0.18 13.49
N VAL A 60 6.09 1.03 13.62
CA VAL A 60 6.14 2.23 14.49
C VAL A 60 6.43 1.82 15.96
N HIS A 61 5.86 0.73 16.41
CA HIS A 61 6.14 0.19 17.75
C HIS A 61 7.49 -0.55 17.85
N GLY A 62 8.24 -0.64 16.74
CA GLY A 62 9.58 -1.20 16.68
C GLY A 62 9.62 -2.70 16.93
N HIS A 63 8.65 -3.45 16.43
CA HIS A 63 8.64 -4.91 16.48
C HIS A 63 9.40 -5.55 15.31
N ILE A 64 9.84 -4.75 14.32
CA ILE A 64 10.60 -5.19 13.16
C ILE A 64 12.06 -4.76 13.31
N VAL A 65 12.95 -5.65 12.89
CA VAL A 65 14.39 -5.41 12.77
C VAL A 65 14.83 -5.66 11.34
N LEU A 66 15.84 -4.92 10.91
CA LEU A 66 16.63 -5.15 9.70
C LEU A 66 18.02 -5.59 10.16
N GLY A 67 18.33 -6.87 9.99
CA GLY A 67 19.54 -7.44 10.56
C GLY A 67 19.60 -7.22 12.07
N ASN A 68 20.48 -6.34 12.49
CA ASN A 68 20.70 -6.04 13.92
C ASN A 68 20.04 -4.73 14.38
N GLN A 69 19.43 -3.97 13.46
CA GLN A 69 18.87 -2.64 13.75
C GLN A 69 17.35 -2.68 13.90
N ARG A 70 16.85 -2.17 15.02
CA ARG A 70 15.42 -1.98 15.24
C ARG A 70 14.90 -0.82 14.41
N MET A 71 13.85 -1.08 13.61
CA MET A 71 13.25 -0.11 12.70
C MET A 71 11.91 0.40 13.23
N ASN A 72 11.72 1.73 13.15
CA ASN A 72 10.46 2.39 13.51
C ASN A 72 9.92 3.31 12.41
N VAL A 73 10.60 3.37 11.26
CA VAL A 73 10.23 4.23 10.13
C VAL A 73 9.57 3.40 9.03
N PRO A 74 8.23 3.50 8.82
CA PRO A 74 7.51 2.72 7.81
C PRO A 74 7.89 3.08 6.37
N GLY A 75 8.33 4.32 6.16
CA GLY A 75 8.72 4.84 4.84
C GLY A 75 10.16 4.54 4.43
N TYR A 76 10.91 3.79 5.22
CA TYR A 76 12.28 3.42 4.88
C TYR A 76 12.33 2.60 3.60
N HIS A 77 13.22 2.95 2.66
CA HIS A 77 13.45 2.18 1.44
C HIS A 77 14.39 1.03 1.74
N VAL A 78 13.86 -0.18 1.67
CA VAL A 78 14.63 -1.40 1.92
C VAL A 78 15.54 -1.68 0.75
N LEU A 79 16.82 -1.84 1.01
CA LEU A 79 17.81 -2.22 0.01
C LEU A 79 17.67 -3.72 -0.32
N ARG A 80 18.14 -4.09 -1.50
CA ARG A 80 17.98 -5.47 -2.00
C ARG A 80 18.59 -6.52 -1.06
N HIS A 81 19.74 -6.24 -0.49
CA HIS A 81 20.40 -7.15 0.46
C HIS A 81 19.70 -7.18 1.82
N GLU A 82 19.13 -6.04 2.28
CA GLU A 82 18.43 -5.95 3.55
C GLU A 82 17.08 -6.67 3.54
N GLU A 83 16.54 -6.90 2.35
CA GLU A 83 15.25 -7.55 2.20
C GLU A 83 15.19 -8.93 2.85
N ALA A 84 16.26 -9.71 2.76
CA ALA A 84 16.36 -11.01 3.38
C ALA A 84 16.48 -10.95 4.92
N GLU A 85 16.95 -9.82 5.44
CA GLU A 85 17.25 -9.62 6.86
C GLU A 85 16.06 -9.09 7.66
N ILE A 86 14.89 -8.88 7.03
CA ILE A 86 13.67 -8.45 7.72
C ILE A 86 13.19 -9.55 8.65
N ALA A 87 13.11 -9.27 9.94
CA ALA A 87 12.66 -10.20 10.97
C ALA A 87 11.90 -9.50 12.10
N TYR A 88 11.24 -10.28 12.96
CA TYR A 88 10.71 -9.74 14.22
C TYR A 88 11.84 -9.54 15.22
N HIS A 89 11.72 -8.46 16.01
CA HIS A 89 12.62 -8.25 17.13
C HIS A 89 12.54 -9.41 18.14
N PRO A 90 13.65 -9.93 18.68
CA PRO A 90 13.64 -11.10 19.56
C PRO A 90 12.74 -10.97 20.79
N THR A 91 12.64 -9.76 21.37
CA THR A 91 11.78 -9.48 22.53
C THR A 91 10.33 -9.17 22.14
N SER A 92 9.99 -9.19 20.85
CA SER A 92 8.65 -8.90 20.38
C SER A 92 7.70 -10.05 20.67
N LYS A 93 6.48 -9.72 21.14
CA LYS A 93 5.41 -10.71 21.32
C LYS A 93 5.01 -11.39 20.01
N PHE A 94 5.19 -10.71 18.86
CA PHE A 94 4.91 -11.24 17.53
C PHE A 94 5.89 -12.30 17.06
N ASN A 95 7.01 -12.47 17.76
CA ASN A 95 7.95 -13.55 17.47
C ASN A 95 7.39 -14.94 17.85
N ASN A 96 6.43 -14.99 18.78
CA ASN A 96 5.78 -16.22 19.18
C ASN A 96 4.83 -16.72 18.05
N PRO A 97 4.92 -18.01 17.65
CA PRO A 97 4.05 -18.56 16.62
C PRO A 97 2.57 -18.56 17.02
N ASP A 98 2.26 -18.71 18.31
CA ASP A 98 0.89 -18.79 18.82
C ASP A 98 0.17 -17.43 18.92
N HIS A 99 0.84 -16.33 18.55
CA HIS A 99 0.24 -15.02 18.63
C HIS A 99 -0.93 -14.87 17.65
N SER A 100 -2.06 -14.32 18.13
CA SER A 100 -3.33 -14.19 17.40
C SER A 100 -3.19 -13.54 16.00
N MET A 101 -2.30 -12.58 15.83
CA MET A 101 -2.04 -11.97 14.52
C MET A 101 -1.36 -12.91 13.52
N ARG A 102 -0.55 -13.86 13.99
CA ARG A 102 0.02 -14.89 13.12
C ARG A 102 -1.02 -15.90 12.69
N GLN A 103 -1.89 -16.30 13.60
CA GLN A 103 -3.03 -17.19 13.31
C GLN A 103 -4.04 -16.53 12.37
N GLU A 104 -4.33 -15.24 12.56
CA GLU A 104 -5.19 -14.46 11.67
C GLU A 104 -4.61 -14.36 10.24
N LYS A 105 -3.30 -14.21 10.12
CA LYS A 105 -2.61 -14.23 8.82
C LYS A 105 -2.74 -15.59 8.15
N GLU A 106 -2.53 -16.66 8.88
CA GLU A 106 -2.63 -18.01 8.36
C GLU A 106 -4.06 -18.31 7.91
N ARG A 107 -5.04 -17.94 8.71
CA ARG A 107 -6.46 -18.05 8.36
C ARG A 107 -6.80 -17.28 7.08
N ARG A 108 -6.31 -16.04 6.91
CA ARG A 108 -6.52 -15.25 5.69
C ARG A 108 -5.84 -15.86 4.47
N ARG A 109 -4.67 -16.48 4.61
CA ARG A 109 -4.04 -17.20 3.51
C ARG A 109 -4.84 -18.42 3.08
N GLN A 110 -5.45 -19.12 4.01
CA GLN A 110 -6.29 -20.29 3.72
C GLN A 110 -7.60 -19.87 3.04
N THR A 111 -8.22 -18.76 3.44
CA THR A 111 -9.44 -18.24 2.80
C THR A 111 -9.18 -17.66 1.41
N VAL A 112 -8.08 -16.93 1.22
CA VAL A 112 -7.71 -16.38 -0.11
C VAL A 112 -7.23 -17.47 -1.07
N GLY A 113 -6.71 -18.59 -0.56
CA GLY A 113 -6.33 -19.73 -1.39
C GLY A 113 -7.48 -20.64 -1.83
N GLY A 114 -8.68 -20.46 -1.23
CA GLY A 114 -9.88 -21.25 -1.55
C GLY A 114 -10.88 -20.53 -2.45
N ASP A 115 -10.91 -19.20 -2.45
CA ASP A 115 -11.97 -18.40 -3.08
C ASP A 115 -11.46 -17.42 -4.14
N ALA A 116 -10.26 -17.65 -4.67
CA ALA A 116 -9.66 -16.76 -5.66
C ALA A 116 -10.27 -16.88 -7.08
N GLU A 117 -11.33 -17.66 -7.27
CA GLU A 117 -11.99 -17.80 -8.58
C GLU A 117 -13.45 -17.31 -8.65
N GLU A 118 -14.09 -16.89 -7.56
CA GLU A 118 -15.53 -16.59 -7.65
C GLU A 118 -16.01 -15.20 -7.23
N ASP A 119 -15.19 -14.30 -6.66
CA ASP A 119 -15.66 -12.95 -6.27
C ASP A 119 -14.68 -11.82 -6.58
N SER A 120 -14.00 -11.89 -7.70
CA SER A 120 -13.51 -10.69 -8.35
C SER A 120 -14.54 -10.26 -9.40
N GLU A 121 -15.69 -9.76 -8.98
CA GLU A 121 -16.34 -8.78 -9.84
C GLU A 121 -15.30 -7.69 -10.10
N PRO A 122 -14.93 -7.45 -11.36
CA PRO A 122 -14.02 -6.36 -11.66
C PRO A 122 -14.65 -5.12 -11.06
N ILE A 123 -13.97 -4.49 -10.11
CA ILE A 123 -14.30 -3.12 -9.71
C ILE A 123 -14.35 -2.40 -11.05
N PRO A 124 -15.50 -1.85 -11.48
CA PRO A 124 -15.59 -1.18 -12.75
C PRO A 124 -14.58 -0.03 -12.68
N ASP A 125 -13.45 -0.29 -13.29
CA ASP A 125 -12.41 0.70 -13.54
C ASP A 125 -13.07 1.70 -14.48
N THR A 126 -13.18 2.93 -14.02
CA THR A 126 -13.95 3.98 -14.66
C THR A 126 -15.48 3.72 -14.63
N ARG A 127 -16.19 4.27 -13.63
CA ARG A 127 -17.56 4.67 -13.83
C ARG A 127 -17.55 5.64 -15.00
N GLU A 128 -17.83 5.16 -16.19
CA GLU A 128 -18.34 6.00 -17.24
C GLU A 128 -19.63 6.58 -16.68
N TRP A 129 -19.59 7.83 -16.31
CA TRP A 129 -20.74 8.58 -15.86
C TRP A 129 -21.75 8.53 -17.01
N THR A 130 -22.82 7.77 -16.82
CA THR A 130 -23.88 7.73 -17.84
C THR A 130 -24.57 9.09 -17.84
N GLU A 131 -25.14 9.48 -19.00
CA GLU A 131 -25.87 10.75 -19.10
C GLU A 131 -26.95 10.88 -18.01
N LYS A 132 -27.49 9.75 -17.54
CA LYS A 132 -28.47 9.69 -16.44
C LYS A 132 -27.88 10.07 -15.08
N ASP A 133 -26.62 9.69 -14.82
CA ASP A 133 -25.95 10.06 -13.55
C ASP A 133 -25.63 11.55 -13.51
N VAL A 134 -25.29 12.14 -14.67
CA VAL A 134 -25.04 13.57 -14.83
C VAL A 134 -26.35 14.37 -14.66
N ASP A 135 -27.45 13.89 -15.22
CA ASP A 135 -28.75 14.56 -15.10
C ASP A 135 -29.30 14.45 -13.67
N GLN A 136 -29.04 13.35 -12.96
CA GLN A 136 -29.44 13.21 -11.57
C GLN A 136 -28.65 14.16 -10.65
N ILE A 137 -27.35 14.31 -10.85
CA ILE A 137 -26.54 15.28 -10.09
C ILE A 137 -27.00 16.73 -10.36
N LYS A 138 -27.37 17.06 -11.59
CA LYS A 138 -27.93 18.38 -11.92
C LYS A 138 -29.27 18.62 -11.26
N GLN A 139 -30.10 17.62 -11.14
CA GLN A 139 -31.41 17.69 -10.49
C GLN A 139 -31.24 17.86 -8.98
N ASP A 140 -30.36 17.07 -8.34
CA ASP A 140 -30.06 17.18 -6.92
C ASP A 140 -29.43 18.54 -6.55
N ALA A 141 -28.59 19.10 -7.44
CA ALA A 141 -28.03 20.44 -7.28
C ALA A 141 -29.10 21.55 -7.40
N ALA A 142 -30.06 21.41 -8.35
CA ALA A 142 -31.14 22.36 -8.51
C ALA A 142 -32.14 22.33 -7.34
N ASP A 143 -32.40 21.15 -6.79
CA ASP A 143 -33.26 20.99 -5.61
C ASP A 143 -32.58 21.55 -4.34
N ALA A 144 -31.26 21.43 -4.23
CA ALA A 144 -30.50 22.02 -3.13
C ALA A 144 -30.51 23.58 -3.19
N ASP A 145 -30.36 24.15 -4.38
CA ASP A 145 -30.42 25.61 -4.59
C ASP A 145 -31.84 26.16 -4.32
N ALA A 146 -32.88 25.40 -4.68
CA ALA A 146 -34.28 25.75 -4.40
C ALA A 146 -34.60 25.69 -2.89
N ALA A 147 -34.02 24.71 -2.17
CA ALA A 147 -34.18 24.61 -0.71
C ALA A 147 -33.45 25.75 0.01
N ALA A 148 -32.28 26.14 -0.45
CA ALA A 148 -31.52 27.27 0.10
C ALA A 148 -32.22 28.61 -0.11
N ALA A 149 -32.89 28.80 -1.25
CA ALA A 149 -33.65 30.03 -1.54
C ALA A 149 -34.96 30.15 -0.70
N ALA A 150 -35.54 29.01 -0.29
CA ALA A 150 -36.73 28.98 0.56
C ALA A 150 -36.42 29.33 2.03
N ASP A 151 -35.20 29.11 2.49
CA ASP A 151 -34.76 29.45 3.86
C ASP A 151 -34.42 30.94 4.01
N GLU A 152 -34.11 31.66 2.92
CA GLU A 152 -33.85 33.11 2.97
C GLU A 152 -35.12 33.99 3.01
N GLU A 153 -36.28 33.48 2.54
CA GLU A 153 -37.56 34.26 2.58
C GLU A 153 -38.35 34.11 3.90
N GLY A 154 -37.91 33.25 4.84
CA GLY A 154 -38.60 33.00 6.11
C GLY A 154 -38.09 33.78 7.33
N GLY A 155 -37.18 34.71 7.17
CA GLY A 155 -36.46 35.35 8.27
C GLY A 155 -36.75 36.81 8.54
N ASP A 156 -37.98 37.32 8.23
CA ASP A 156 -38.35 38.72 8.58
C ASP A 156 -39.81 38.82 9.08
N GLU A 157 -40.03 38.41 10.35
CA GLU A 157 -41.12 38.85 11.21
C GLU A 157 -40.67 38.92 12.68
#